data_2f02a043f3b462f7a42f4f3a8c8051cf
#
_entry.id   2f02a043f3b462f7a42f4f3a8c8051cf
#
_cell.length_a   1.000
_cell.length_b   1.000
_cell.length_c   1.000
_cell.angle_alpha   90.00
_cell.angle_beta   90.00
_cell.angle_gamma   90.00
#
_symmetry.space_group_name_H-M   'P 1'
#
loop_
_entity.id
_entity.type
_entity.pdbx_description
1 polymer ?
#
loop_
_entity_poly.entity_id
_entity_poly.type
_entity_poly.pdbx_seq_one_letter_code
_entity_poly.pdbx_strand_id
1 'polypeptide(L)'
;MASIKNLKKDINNVLGDIIEGVYIVDAANGKNNSKEGSAIIDEAISNFDELIVKVNESKVENKKAHFNEVRNDLETKANKLVEKLN
;
A
#
# COMPACT_ATOMS: atom_id res chain seq x y z
N MET A 1 9.52 -14.02 13.11
CA MET A 1 10.35 -12.83 12.92
C MET A 1 10.07 -12.22 11.55
N ALA A 2 9.73 -10.94 11.53
CA ALA A 2 9.48 -10.27 10.25
C ALA A 2 10.79 -10.03 9.52
N SER A 3 10.97 -10.63 8.36
CA SER A 3 12.12 -10.37 7.51
C SER A 3 11.77 -9.27 6.52
N ILE A 4 12.79 -8.63 5.96
CA ILE A 4 12.61 -7.61 4.92
C ILE A 4 11.81 -8.19 3.75
N LYS A 5 12.11 -9.42 3.35
CA LYS A 5 11.42 -10.10 2.26
C LYS A 5 9.93 -10.26 2.55
N ASN A 6 9.58 -10.69 3.75
CA ASN A 6 8.18 -10.86 4.14
C ASN A 6 7.45 -9.53 4.22
N LEU A 7 8.11 -8.50 4.73
CA LEU A 7 7.52 -7.17 4.83
C LEU A 7 7.24 -6.58 3.44
N LYS A 8 8.17 -6.72 2.49
CA LYS A 8 7.96 -6.30 1.10
C LYS A 8 6.78 -7.04 0.47
N LYS A 9 6.67 -8.33 0.74
CA LYS A 9 5.57 -9.15 0.24
C LYS A 9 4.23 -8.67 0.80
N ASP A 10 4.18 -8.37 2.09
CA ASP A 10 2.97 -7.85 2.73
C ASP A 10 2.55 -6.52 2.12
N ILE A 11 3.51 -5.61 1.92
CA ILE A 11 3.24 -4.31 1.29
C ILE A 11 2.66 -4.52 -0.11
N ASN A 12 3.28 -5.37 -0.90
CA ASN A 12 2.83 -5.66 -2.25
C ASN A 12 1.42 -6.26 -2.26
N ASN A 13 1.15 -7.20 -1.37
CA ASN A 13 -0.15 -7.87 -1.28
C ASN A 13 -1.26 -6.89 -0.89
N VAL A 14 -1.03 -6.09 0.13
CA VAL A 14 -2.04 -5.13 0.62
C VAL A 14 -2.36 -4.09 -0.44
N LEU A 15 -1.35 -3.48 -1.03
CA LEU A 15 -1.55 -2.44 -2.04
C LEU A 15 -2.09 -3.03 -3.35
N GLY A 16 -1.67 -4.24 -3.70
CA GLY A 16 -2.20 -4.95 -4.85
C GLY A 16 -3.69 -5.25 -4.71
N ASP A 17 -4.12 -5.66 -3.52
CA ASP A 17 -5.54 -5.89 -3.22
C ASP A 17 -6.35 -4.61 -3.36
N ILE A 18 -5.80 -3.49 -2.95
CA ILE A 18 -6.47 -2.18 -3.07
C ILE A 18 -6.64 -1.82 -4.55
N ILE A 19 -5.60 -2.01 -5.37
CA ILE A 19 -5.67 -1.74 -6.81
C ILE A 19 -6.73 -2.63 -7.47
N GLU A 20 -6.76 -3.91 -7.11
CA GLU A 20 -7.79 -4.82 -7.59
C GLU A 20 -9.18 -4.36 -7.17
N GLY A 21 -9.32 -3.89 -5.92
CA GLY A 21 -10.57 -3.32 -5.42
C GLY A 21 -11.05 -2.14 -6.25
N VAL A 22 -10.14 -1.28 -6.71
CA VAL A 22 -10.47 -0.16 -7.58
C VAL A 22 -11.12 -0.64 -8.88
N TYR A 23 -10.53 -1.66 -9.50
CA TYR A 23 -11.08 -2.22 -10.73
C TYR A 23 -12.46 -2.84 -10.51
N ILE A 24 -12.64 -3.51 -9.38
CA ILE A 24 -13.93 -4.13 -9.03
C ILE A 24 -15.01 -3.06 -8.84
N VAL A 25 -14.70 -2.00 -8.10
CA VAL A 25 -15.63 -0.89 -7.84
C VAL A 25 -15.98 -0.18 -9.16
N ASP A 26 -15.00 0.10 -10.00
CA ASP A 26 -15.24 0.72 -11.31
C ASP A 26 -16.14 -0.15 -12.17
N ALA A 27 -15.89 -1.45 -12.23
CA ALA A 27 -16.71 -2.38 -13.00
C ALA A 27 -18.14 -2.42 -12.46
N ALA A 28 -18.32 -2.44 -11.15
CA ALA A 28 -19.64 -2.45 -10.52
C ALA A 28 -20.44 -1.18 -10.83
N ASN A 29 -19.76 -0.06 -11.04
CA ASN A 29 -20.37 1.23 -11.38
C ASN A 29 -20.47 1.46 -12.89
N GLY A 30 -20.11 0.47 -13.70
CA GLY A 30 -20.14 0.59 -15.16
C GLY A 30 -19.07 1.51 -15.72
N LYS A 31 -17.99 1.73 -14.98
CA LYS A 31 -16.90 2.61 -15.39
C LYS A 31 -15.65 1.81 -15.71
N ASN A 32 -14.87 2.27 -16.66
CA ASN A 32 -13.54 1.77 -16.94
C ASN A 32 -12.57 2.93 -16.77
N ASN A 33 -11.55 2.73 -15.95
CA ASN A 33 -10.50 3.72 -15.73
C ASN A 33 -11.03 5.09 -15.32
N SER A 34 -11.90 5.11 -14.29
CA SER A 34 -12.39 6.38 -13.76
C SER A 34 -11.24 7.25 -13.27
N LYS A 35 -11.42 8.57 -13.25
CA LYS A 35 -10.42 9.49 -12.72
C LYS A 35 -10.15 9.23 -11.25
N GLU A 36 -11.20 8.98 -10.48
CA GLU A 36 -11.08 8.67 -9.06
C GLU A 36 -10.31 7.37 -8.86
N GLY A 37 -10.62 6.34 -9.64
CA GLY A 37 -9.91 5.06 -9.58
C GLY A 37 -8.45 5.20 -9.95
N SER A 38 -8.15 5.93 -11.02
CA SER A 38 -6.76 6.18 -11.43
C SER A 38 -5.97 6.93 -10.35
N ALA A 39 -6.60 7.89 -9.69
CA ALA A 39 -5.96 8.65 -8.61
C ALA A 39 -5.63 7.74 -7.44
N ILE A 40 -6.52 6.82 -7.08
CA ILE A 40 -6.30 5.86 -6.01
C ILE A 40 -5.15 4.91 -6.36
N ILE A 41 -5.12 4.41 -7.60
CA ILE A 41 -4.04 3.54 -8.07
C ILE A 41 -2.70 4.27 -8.05
N ASP A 42 -2.64 5.50 -8.52
CA ASP A 42 -1.41 6.31 -8.51
C ASP A 42 -0.93 6.53 -7.08
N GLU A 43 -1.84 6.82 -6.16
CA GLU A 43 -1.50 6.99 -4.75
C GLU A 43 -0.98 5.69 -4.14
N ALA A 44 -1.59 4.55 -4.48
CA ALA A 44 -1.15 3.24 -4.02
C ALA A 44 0.28 2.95 -4.50
N ILE A 45 0.59 3.24 -5.74
CA ILE A 45 1.93 3.04 -6.30
C ILE A 45 2.94 3.96 -5.60
N SER A 46 2.58 5.21 -5.37
CA SER A 46 3.42 6.16 -4.65
C SER A 46 3.69 5.68 -3.22
N ASN A 47 2.66 5.19 -2.53
CA ASN A 47 2.80 4.63 -1.19
C ASN A 47 3.69 3.40 -1.18
N PHE A 48 3.56 2.54 -2.19
CA PHE A 48 4.41 1.37 -2.35
C PHE A 48 5.88 1.78 -2.42
N ASP A 49 6.19 2.75 -3.29
CA ASP A 49 7.57 3.22 -3.46
C ASP A 49 8.13 3.78 -2.16
N GLU A 50 7.36 4.61 -1.45
CA GLU A 50 7.77 5.17 -0.16
C GLU A 50 8.05 4.09 0.88
N LEU A 51 7.16 3.11 0.97
CA LEU A 51 7.30 2.02 1.95
C LEU A 51 8.49 1.13 1.62
N ILE A 52 8.74 0.85 0.35
CA ILE A 52 9.89 0.04 -0.06
C ILE A 52 11.20 0.77 0.26
N VAL A 53 11.26 2.08 0.07
CA VAL A 53 12.42 2.88 0.46
C VAL A 53 12.68 2.76 1.95
N LYS A 54 11.64 2.85 2.77
CA LYS A 54 11.76 2.71 4.22
C LYS A 54 12.22 1.32 4.63
N VAL A 55 11.69 0.28 3.99
CA VAL A 55 12.07 -1.11 4.28
C VAL A 55 13.54 -1.34 3.96
N ASN A 56 14.04 -0.74 2.88
CA ASN A 56 15.42 -0.92 2.44
C ASN A 56 16.42 -0.07 3.22
N GLU A 57 15.94 0.81 4.10
CA GLU A 57 16.82 1.65 4.91
C GLU A 57 17.66 0.78 5.85
N SER A 58 18.98 0.82 5.70
CA SER A 58 19.89 -0.05 6.44
C SER A 58 20.49 0.58 7.68
N LYS A 59 20.41 1.90 7.79
CA LYS A 59 21.01 2.65 8.91
C LYS A 59 19.98 2.97 9.99
N VAL A 60 19.40 1.93 10.57
CA VAL A 60 18.44 2.09 11.67
C VAL A 60 18.99 1.41 12.92
N GLU A 61 18.84 2.07 14.05
CA GLU A 61 19.34 1.56 15.33
C GLU A 61 18.57 0.34 15.79
N ASN A 62 17.27 0.35 15.64
CA ASN A 62 16.39 -0.74 16.07
C ASN A 62 15.53 -1.21 14.90
N LYS A 63 15.95 -2.30 14.28
CA LYS A 63 15.27 -2.87 13.12
C LYS A 63 13.83 -3.29 13.43
N LYS A 64 13.60 -3.86 14.60
CA LYS A 64 12.27 -4.30 15.01
C LYS A 64 11.30 -3.13 15.11
N ALA A 65 11.72 -2.05 15.77
CA ALA A 65 10.91 -0.84 15.88
C ALA A 65 10.68 -0.21 14.51
N HIS A 66 11.69 -0.20 13.65
CA HIS A 66 11.59 0.33 12.31
C HIS A 66 10.57 -0.46 11.48
N PHE A 67 10.62 -1.77 11.53
CA PHE A 67 9.68 -2.62 10.79
C PHE A 67 8.25 -2.46 11.31
N ASN A 68 8.08 -2.32 12.61
CA ASN A 68 6.76 -2.04 13.19
C ASN A 68 6.21 -0.68 12.71
N GLU A 69 7.07 0.32 12.61
CA GLU A 69 6.71 1.63 12.08
C GLU A 69 6.26 1.53 10.62
N VAL A 70 6.99 0.79 9.81
CA VAL A 70 6.63 0.56 8.40
C VAL A 70 5.28 -0.14 8.29
N ARG A 71 5.02 -1.14 9.12
CA ARG A 71 3.73 -1.82 9.15
C ARG A 71 2.59 -0.89 9.53
N ASN A 72 2.81 -0.04 10.53
CA ASN A 72 1.82 0.94 10.93
C ASN A 72 1.54 1.94 9.82
N ASP A 73 2.58 2.39 9.13
CA ASP A 73 2.44 3.27 7.97
C ASP A 73 1.64 2.60 6.85
N LEU A 74 1.94 1.34 6.57
CA LEU A 74 1.22 0.56 5.57
C LEU A 74 -0.27 0.49 5.91
N GLU A 75 -0.58 0.16 7.16
CA GLU A 75 -1.96 0.05 7.64
C GLU A 75 -2.69 1.39 7.51
N THR A 76 -2.06 2.47 7.94
CA THR A 76 -2.64 3.81 7.87
C THR A 76 -2.91 4.21 6.42
N LYS A 77 -1.94 4.00 5.53
CA LYS A 77 -2.07 4.33 4.11
C LYS A 77 -3.12 3.47 3.42
N ALA A 78 -3.16 2.18 3.74
CA ALA A 78 -4.14 1.26 3.20
C ALA A 78 -5.56 1.67 3.61
N ASN A 79 -5.76 2.01 4.87
CA ASN A 79 -7.07 2.44 5.37
C ASN A 79 -7.54 3.72 4.67
N LYS A 80 -6.65 4.68 4.43
CA LYS A 80 -6.99 5.90 3.71
C LYS A 80 -7.43 5.61 2.28
N LEU A 81 -6.75 4.68 1.62
CA LEU A 81 -7.09 4.30 0.25
C LEU A 81 -8.44 3.58 0.19
N VAL A 82 -8.68 2.68 1.14
CA VAL A 82 -9.96 1.97 1.24
C VAL A 82 -11.11 2.93 1.48
N GLU A 83 -10.92 3.95 2.31
CA GLU A 83 -11.92 4.98 2.55
C GLU A 83 -12.31 5.70 1.25
N LYS A 84 -11.36 5.92 0.36
CA LYS A 84 -11.61 6.57 -0.93
C LYS A 84 -12.39 5.67 -1.89
N LEU A 85 -12.36 4.35 -1.69
CA LEU A 85 -13.12 3.42 -2.51
C LEU A 85 -14.62 3.44 -2.17
N ASN A 86 -14.95 3.82 -0.97
CA ASN A 86 -16.33 3.90 -0.52
C ASN A 86 -16.95 5.27 -0.88
#